data_9ad49a115b6bb44c19fde1ea16e12414
#
_entry.id   9ad49a115b6bb44c19fde1ea16e12414
#
_cell.length_a   1.000
_cell.length_b   1.000
_cell.length_c   1.000
_cell.angle_alpha   90.00
_cell.angle_beta   90.00
_cell.angle_gamma   90.00
#
_symmetry.space_group_name_H-M   'P 1'
#
loop_
_entity.id
_entity.type
_entity.pdbx_description
1 polymer ?
#
loop_
_entity_poly.entity_id
_entity_poly.type
_entity_poly.pdbx_seq_one_letter_code
_entity_poly.pdbx_strand_id
1 'polypeptide(L)'
;MGARLGLPILGRNRIETPGGIDVKSLKNLKAELLANPAVRQAYDAQAPEFELARELIAARTQAGLSQGDVAARMGTTQSVVARIESGRGTPSMRTVQRFASAVGARAVVRMVPLTAA
;
A
#
# COMPACT_ATOMS: atom_id res chain seq x y z
N MET A 1 -32.53 -20.74 10.80
CA MET A 1 -32.23 -20.64 10.65
C MET A 1 -31.70 -20.36 10.33
N GLY A 2 -31.75 -20.27 10.19
CA GLY A 2 -31.23 -19.93 9.93
C GLY A 2 -30.68 -19.64 9.46
N ALA A 3 -30.79 -19.65 9.38
CA ALA A 3 -30.24 -19.37 9.01
C ALA A 3 -29.72 -19.18 8.46
N ARG A 4 -29.88 -19.20 8.55
CA ARG A 4 -29.35 -18.99 8.23
C ARG A 4 -29.07 -18.66 7.74
N LEU A 5 -29.34 -18.68 7.67
CA LEU A 5 -28.95 -18.30 7.41
C LEU A 5 -28.49 -17.90 7.14
N GLY A 6 -28.61 -17.87 7.26
CA GLY A 6 -28.13 -17.36 7.24
C GLY A 6 -27.44 -17.02 6.95
N LEU A 7 -27.19 -17.03 6.97
CA LEU A 7 -26.47 -16.67 6.96
C LEU A 7 -25.86 -16.40 6.82
N PRO A 8 -25.97 -16.44 6.97
CA PRO A 8 -25.18 -16.11 6.91
C PRO A 8 -24.50 -15.80 6.90
N ILE A 9 -24.33 -15.91 7.09
CA ILE A 9 -23.70 -15.66 7.16
C ILE A 9 -22.97 -15.44 7.06
N LEU A 10 -22.83 -15.47 7.09
CA LEU A 10 -22.14 -15.25 7.02
C LEU A 10 -21.41 -15.05 6.98
N GLY A 11 -21.31 -15.01 7.19
CA GLY A 11 -20.64 -14.67 7.18
C GLY A 11 -19.97 -14.53 7.02
N ARG A 12 -19.91 -14.49 7.29
CA ARG A 12 -19.25 -14.34 6.93
C ARG A 12 -18.39 -14.00 6.61
N ASN A 13 -18.08 -13.92 6.83
CA ASN A 13 -17.31 -13.48 6.33
C ASN A 13 -16.72 -13.40 5.59
N ARG A 14 -16.78 -13.60 5.69
CA ARG A 14 -16.36 -13.46 4.83
C ARG A 14 -16.39 -12.45 4.31
N ILE A 15 -15.84 -11.95 4.22
CA ILE A 15 -15.90 -10.97 3.63
C ILE A 15 -16.39 -11.02 2.51
N GLU A 16 -17.39 -10.80 2.43
CA GLU A 16 -17.91 -10.76 1.32
C GLU A 16 -17.73 -9.53 0.81
N THR A 17 -16.73 -9.27 0.16
CA THR A 17 -16.67 -8.10 -0.57
C THR A 17 -17.73 -8.14 -1.55
N PRO A 18 -18.21 -7.05 -1.91
CA PRO A 18 -19.12 -6.97 -3.00
C PRO A 18 -18.40 -7.52 -4.19
N GLY A 19 -18.97 -8.42 -4.82
CA GLY A 19 -18.33 -9.07 -5.90
C GLY A 19 -17.63 -10.33 -5.48
N GLY A 20 -17.50 -10.54 -4.21
CA GLY A 20 -17.03 -11.82 -3.72
C GLY A 20 -15.64 -12.23 -4.16
N ILE A 21 -14.75 -11.30 -4.36
CA ILE A 21 -13.41 -11.65 -4.79
C ILE A 21 -12.56 -11.97 -3.57
N ASP A 22 -12.02 -13.17 -3.50
CA ASP A 22 -11.13 -13.51 -2.41
C ASP A 22 -9.69 -13.20 -2.79
N VAL A 23 -8.80 -13.34 -1.83
CA VAL A 23 -7.41 -12.98 -2.02
C VAL A 23 -6.75 -13.82 -3.10
N LYS A 24 -7.12 -15.09 -3.17
CA LYS A 24 -6.54 -15.96 -4.16
C LYS A 24 -6.92 -15.54 -5.57
N SER A 25 -8.18 -15.16 -5.76
CA SER A 25 -8.62 -14.68 -7.07
C SER A 25 -7.93 -13.38 -7.45
N LEU A 26 -7.69 -12.51 -6.48
CA LEU A 26 -6.96 -11.27 -6.76
C LEU A 26 -5.54 -11.54 -7.19
N LYS A 27 -4.88 -12.50 -6.55
CA LYS A 27 -3.53 -12.86 -6.94
C LYS A 27 -3.49 -13.43 -8.35
N ASN A 28 -4.46 -14.28 -8.67
CA ASN A 28 -4.51 -14.86 -10.01
C ASN A 28 -4.77 -13.79 -11.06
N LEU A 29 -5.66 -12.85 -10.77
CA LEU A 29 -5.95 -11.78 -11.70
C LEU A 29 -4.72 -10.92 -11.94
N LYS A 30 -3.99 -10.60 -10.88
CA LYS A 30 -2.78 -9.81 -11.01
C LYS A 30 -1.75 -10.54 -11.87
N ALA A 31 -1.60 -11.84 -11.65
CA ALA A 31 -0.66 -12.61 -12.44
C ALA A 31 -1.02 -12.61 -13.92
N GLU A 32 -2.31 -12.74 -14.21
CA GLU A 32 -2.76 -12.72 -15.59
C GLU A 32 -2.53 -11.36 -16.24
N LEU A 33 -2.80 -10.30 -15.51
CA LEU A 33 -2.60 -8.95 -16.05
C LEU A 33 -1.13 -8.69 -16.30
N LEU A 34 -0.26 -9.12 -15.41
CA LEU A 34 1.16 -8.90 -15.57
C LEU A 34 1.78 -9.78 -16.65
N ALA A 35 1.06 -10.79 -17.11
CA ALA A 35 1.51 -11.56 -18.25
C ALA A 35 1.35 -10.79 -19.55
N ASN A 36 0.53 -9.77 -19.57
CA ASN A 36 0.36 -8.92 -20.74
C ASN A 36 1.51 -7.92 -20.79
N PRO A 37 2.32 -7.92 -21.87
CA PRO A 37 3.51 -7.07 -21.91
C PRO A 37 3.21 -5.58 -21.70
N ALA A 38 2.11 -5.10 -22.25
CA ALA A 38 1.78 -3.68 -22.11
C ALA A 38 1.42 -3.33 -20.69
N VAL A 39 0.64 -4.18 -20.04
CA VAL A 39 0.24 -3.96 -18.65
C VAL A 39 1.45 -4.06 -17.74
N ARG A 40 2.30 -5.04 -17.99
CA ARG A 40 3.49 -5.23 -17.17
C ARG A 40 4.43 -4.04 -17.25
N GLN A 41 4.60 -3.51 -18.45
CA GLN A 41 5.47 -2.36 -18.64
C GLN A 41 4.95 -1.15 -17.87
N ALA A 42 3.65 -0.90 -17.94
CA ALA A 42 3.04 0.19 -17.21
C ALA A 42 3.18 -0.01 -15.71
N TYR A 43 2.98 -1.24 -15.25
CA TYR A 43 3.10 -1.54 -13.84
C TYR A 43 4.53 -1.32 -13.36
N ASP A 44 5.50 -1.83 -14.11
CA ASP A 44 6.91 -1.71 -13.74
C ASP A 44 7.35 -0.26 -13.70
N ALA A 45 6.82 0.56 -14.60
CA ALA A 45 7.19 1.96 -14.62
C ALA A 45 6.76 2.69 -13.35
N GLN A 46 5.68 2.24 -12.72
CA GLN A 46 5.17 2.88 -11.51
C GLN A 46 5.57 2.14 -10.24
N ALA A 47 6.14 0.95 -10.36
CA ALA A 47 6.39 0.12 -9.19
C ALA A 47 7.25 0.78 -8.12
N PRO A 48 8.34 1.50 -8.46
CA PRO A 48 9.15 2.12 -7.41
C PRO A 48 8.38 3.12 -6.57
N GLU A 49 7.50 3.90 -7.20
CA GLU A 49 6.70 4.87 -6.45
C GLU A 49 5.67 4.19 -5.58
N PHE A 50 5.05 3.15 -6.09
CA PHE A 50 4.08 2.39 -5.30
C PHE A 50 4.77 1.63 -4.18
N GLU A 51 5.97 1.10 -4.42
CA GLU A 51 6.70 0.40 -3.40
C GLU A 51 7.06 1.34 -2.26
N LEU A 52 7.52 2.53 -2.58
CA LEU A 52 7.84 3.51 -1.56
C LEU A 52 6.60 3.87 -0.76
N ALA A 53 5.49 4.13 -1.44
CA ALA A 53 4.25 4.47 -0.76
C ALA A 53 3.83 3.36 0.21
N ARG A 54 3.92 2.12 -0.22
CA ARG A 54 3.56 0.99 0.63
C ARG A 54 4.46 0.90 1.85
N GLU A 55 5.76 1.17 1.67
CA GLU A 55 6.69 1.14 2.79
C GLU A 55 6.34 2.23 3.80
N LEU A 56 5.99 3.40 3.32
CA LEU A 56 5.62 4.49 4.22
C LEU A 56 4.35 4.15 4.99
N ILE A 57 3.36 3.62 4.31
CA ILE A 57 2.12 3.22 4.96
C ILE A 57 2.37 2.12 5.98
N ALA A 58 3.18 1.14 5.62
CA ALA A 58 3.49 0.04 6.53
C ALA A 58 4.20 0.54 7.78
N ALA A 59 5.16 1.43 7.61
CA ALA A 59 5.87 1.97 8.76
C ALA A 59 4.94 2.74 9.68
N ARG A 60 4.03 3.51 9.09
CA ARG A 60 3.08 4.27 9.88
C ARG A 60 2.13 3.35 10.64
N THR A 61 1.58 2.36 9.95
CA THR A 61 0.62 1.47 10.60
C THR A 61 1.26 0.60 11.66
N GLN A 62 2.50 0.19 11.43
CA GLN A 62 3.24 -0.57 12.45
C GLN A 62 3.49 0.26 13.69
N ALA A 63 3.65 1.55 13.53
CA ALA A 63 3.84 2.45 14.66
C ALA A 63 2.51 2.78 15.35
N GLY A 64 1.38 2.34 14.79
CA GLY A 64 0.09 2.60 15.37
C GLY A 64 -0.38 4.03 15.20
N LEU A 65 0.11 4.71 14.18
CA LEU A 65 -0.18 6.12 13.98
C LEU A 65 -1.13 6.33 12.81
N SER A 66 -1.97 7.34 12.91
CA SER A 66 -2.82 7.74 11.80
C SER A 66 -2.06 8.73 10.92
N GLN A 67 -2.64 9.02 9.75
CA GLN A 67 -2.06 10.06 8.90
C GLN A 67 -2.03 11.39 9.62
N GLY A 68 -3.07 11.69 10.39
CA GLY A 68 -3.09 12.92 11.16
C GLY A 68 -2.01 12.98 12.22
N ASP A 69 -1.75 11.84 12.86
CA ASP A 69 -0.68 11.77 13.86
C ASP A 69 0.67 12.07 13.24
N VAL A 70 0.93 11.46 12.10
CA VAL A 70 2.20 11.68 11.40
C VAL A 70 2.30 13.14 10.93
N ALA A 71 1.19 13.68 10.43
CA ALA A 71 1.19 15.06 9.98
C ALA A 71 1.56 16.00 11.13
N ALA A 72 0.99 15.76 12.31
CA ALA A 72 1.30 16.58 13.47
C ALA A 72 2.78 16.49 13.83
N ARG A 73 3.33 15.30 13.79
CA ARG A 73 4.75 15.12 14.10
C ARG A 73 5.66 15.74 13.07
N MET A 74 5.23 15.76 11.82
CA MET A 74 6.01 16.36 10.75
C MET A 74 5.81 17.87 10.65
N GLY A 75 4.83 18.41 11.38
CA GLY A 75 4.53 19.83 11.26
C GLY A 75 3.84 20.17 9.96
N THR A 76 3.00 19.28 9.47
CA THR A 76 2.31 19.50 8.22
C THR A 76 0.84 19.06 8.35
N THR A 77 0.13 18.92 7.24
CA THR A 77 -1.29 18.57 7.28
C THR A 77 -1.50 17.13 6.87
N GLN A 78 -2.64 16.59 7.26
CA GLN A 78 -3.00 15.24 6.85
C GLN A 78 -3.05 15.10 5.33
N SER A 79 -3.50 16.14 4.63
CA SER A 79 -3.55 16.10 3.17
C SER A 79 -2.19 15.88 2.57
N VAL A 80 -1.17 16.49 3.14
CA VAL A 80 0.20 16.31 2.65
C VAL A 80 0.66 14.89 2.89
N VAL A 81 0.37 14.32 4.06
CA VAL A 81 0.74 12.95 4.36
C VAL A 81 0.00 11.99 3.42
N ALA A 82 -1.29 12.24 3.20
CA ALA A 82 -2.06 11.40 2.27
C ALA A 82 -1.45 11.44 0.87
N ARG A 83 -1.01 12.60 0.45
CA ARG A 83 -0.38 12.71 -0.86
C ARG A 83 0.94 11.95 -0.92
N ILE A 84 1.74 12.04 0.13
CA ILE A 84 2.99 11.29 0.20
C ILE A 84 2.72 9.79 0.10
N GLU A 85 1.66 9.32 0.70
CA GLU A 85 1.32 7.90 0.72
C GLU A 85 0.55 7.45 -0.51
N SER A 86 0.25 8.34 -1.43
CA SER A 86 -0.60 8.00 -2.56
C SER A 86 0.14 7.28 -3.68
N GLY A 87 1.44 7.38 -3.73
CA GLY A 87 2.20 6.80 -4.83
C GLY A 87 2.14 7.61 -6.10
N ARG A 88 1.58 8.82 -6.04
CA ARG A 88 1.44 9.61 -7.24
C ARG A 88 2.64 10.41 -7.62
N GLY A 89 3.61 10.45 -6.82
CA GLY A 89 4.82 11.18 -7.12
C GLY A 89 5.90 10.66 -6.22
N THR A 90 7.10 11.16 -6.41
CA THR A 90 8.23 10.70 -5.61
C THR A 90 8.60 11.78 -4.63
N PRO A 91 8.36 11.56 -3.33
CA PRO A 91 8.79 12.56 -2.35
C PRO A 91 10.30 12.63 -2.31
N SER A 92 10.81 13.79 -1.90
CA SER A 92 12.25 13.94 -1.78
C SER A 92 12.77 13.08 -0.64
N MET A 93 14.07 12.80 -0.66
CA MET A 93 14.67 12.04 0.43
C MET A 93 14.51 12.76 1.76
N ARG A 94 14.56 14.09 1.75
CA ARG A 94 14.33 14.84 2.97
C ARG A 94 12.93 14.56 3.52
N THR A 95 11.92 14.56 2.65
CA THR A 95 10.56 14.28 3.06
C THR A 95 10.43 12.86 3.59
N VAL A 96 11.06 11.91 2.91
CA VAL A 96 11.02 10.52 3.34
C VAL A 96 11.65 10.36 4.71
N GLN A 97 12.78 11.04 4.94
CA GLN A 97 13.45 10.97 6.23
C GLN A 97 12.63 11.61 7.33
N ARG A 98 11.96 12.72 7.03
CA ARG A 98 11.08 13.35 8.02
C ARG A 98 9.91 12.44 8.36
N PHE A 99 9.34 11.79 7.37
CA PHE A 99 8.27 10.83 7.60
C PHE A 99 8.77 9.69 8.48
N ALA A 100 9.92 9.14 8.13
CA ALA A 100 10.49 8.03 8.89
C ALA A 100 10.72 8.41 10.34
N SER A 101 11.28 9.59 10.57
CA SER A 101 11.49 10.06 11.94
C SER A 101 10.17 10.18 12.70
N ALA A 102 9.13 10.65 12.03
CA ALA A 102 7.83 10.82 12.66
C ALA A 102 7.26 9.49 13.14
N VAL A 103 7.57 8.39 12.47
CA VAL A 103 7.06 7.09 12.85
C VAL A 103 8.09 6.26 13.64
N GLY A 104 9.19 6.90 14.05
CA GLY A 104 10.19 6.20 14.84
C GLY A 104 11.06 5.25 14.04
N ALA A 105 11.22 5.51 12.77
CA ALA A 105 12.00 4.66 11.88
C ALA A 105 13.11 5.45 11.21
N ARG A 106 13.91 4.77 10.44
CA ARG A 106 14.97 5.41 9.67
C ARG A 106 14.84 4.94 8.22
N ALA A 107 14.89 5.88 7.29
CA ALA A 107 14.82 5.53 5.89
C ALA A 107 16.20 5.10 5.41
N VAL A 108 16.24 3.96 4.74
CA VAL A 108 17.47 3.42 4.18
C VAL A 108 17.23 3.15 2.71
N VAL A 109 18.10 3.66 1.87
CA VAL A 109 18.00 3.43 0.43
C VAL A 109 19.02 2.40 0.03
N ARG A 110 18.57 1.42 -0.71
CA ARG A 110 19.43 0.37 -1.17
C ARG A 110 19.24 0.19 -2.65
N MET A 111 20.33 0.10 -3.36
CA MET A 111 20.26 -0.17 -4.79
C MET A 111 20.17 -1.66 -5.01
N VAL A 112 19.15 -2.07 -5.72
CA VAL A 112 18.93 -3.47 -6.03
C VAL A 112 19.23 -3.68 -7.49
N PRO A 113 20.20 -4.53 -7.84
CA PRO A 113 20.49 -4.74 -9.26
C PRO A 113 19.28 -5.32 -9.96
N LEU A 114 19.08 -4.86 -11.18
CA LEU A 114 18.08 -5.48 -12.01
C LEU A 114 18.66 -6.81 -12.42
N THR A 115 17.91 -7.87 -12.25
CA THR A 115 18.37 -9.11 -12.66
C THR A 115 18.19 -9.16 -14.08
N ALA A 116 19.13 -8.97 -14.75
CA ALA A 116 18.94 -9.09 -16.10
C ALA A 116 18.99 -10.40 -16.44
N ALA A 117 18.92 -11.02 -15.96
CA ALA A 117 18.96 -12.28 -16.39
C ALA A 117 19.23 -12.37 -17.25
#